data_05edeb96eb3be66d6496cc713eba41d3
#
_entry.id   05edeb96eb3be66d6496cc713eba41d3
#
_cell.length_a   1.000
_cell.length_b   1.000
_cell.length_c   1.000
_cell.angle_alpha   90.00
_cell.angle_beta   90.00
_cell.angle_gamma   90.00
#
_symmetry.space_group_name_H-M   'P 1'
#
loop_
_entity.id
_entity.type
_entity.pdbx_description
1 polymer ?
#
loop_
_entity_poly.entity_id
_entity_poly.type
_entity_poly.pdbx_seq_one_letter_code
_entity_poly.pdbx_strand_id
1 'polypeptide(L)'
;MKIKITLILLIILQLSCKNDTEKQIKPSNIGNQKVESQKKKTKGFDFEAFKISKGQIGDIKVGMNIYDAEKKLNGLAKKEAEAYDFGFDGGGKAYIYLLENEPVLALVPKRDSEEILVIIALSKNLKTNNGLNPKSKVTEIQEKHPNIEINQDLMMSWEFMSEEKNNWDFVFMTDDNNRIGEYKEIEVPTKPKRTEAKMDWITIK
;
A
#
# COMPACT_ATOMS: atom_id res chain seq x y z
N MET A 1 -33.58 -39.83 29.35
CA MET A 1 -34.05 -39.75 27.97
C MET A 1 -32.85 -40.09 27.07
N LYS A 2 -32.94 -41.21 26.35
CA LYS A 2 -31.80 -41.85 25.66
C LYS A 2 -31.67 -41.26 24.25
N ILE A 3 -30.52 -40.70 23.93
CA ILE A 3 -30.21 -40.18 22.60
C ILE A 3 -29.48 -41.29 21.83
N LYS A 4 -30.04 -41.68 20.70
CA LYS A 4 -29.49 -42.66 19.78
C LYS A 4 -28.46 -42.02 18.84
N ILE A 5 -27.25 -42.57 18.85
CA ILE A 5 -26.18 -42.22 17.92
C ILE A 5 -26.40 -43.09 16.64
N THR A 6 -26.59 -42.44 15.53
CA THR A 6 -26.65 -43.09 14.20
C THR A 6 -25.32 -42.91 13.50
N LEU A 7 -24.62 -44.03 13.34
CA LEU A 7 -23.35 -44.17 12.63
C LEU A 7 -23.63 -44.29 11.13
N ILE A 8 -23.16 -43.34 10.31
CA ILE A 8 -23.22 -43.44 8.86
C ILE A 8 -21.86 -43.84 8.32
N LEU A 9 -21.82 -44.99 7.69
CA LEU A 9 -20.65 -45.64 7.10
C LEU A 9 -20.40 -45.06 5.71
N LEU A 10 -19.20 -44.52 5.48
CA LEU A 10 -18.75 -43.92 4.21
C LEU A 10 -18.07 -45.01 3.36
N ILE A 11 -18.64 -45.32 2.20
CA ILE A 11 -18.07 -46.26 1.23
C ILE A 11 -17.18 -45.50 0.25
N ILE A 12 -15.90 -45.89 0.21
CA ILE A 12 -14.91 -45.42 -0.74
C ILE A 12 -14.92 -46.30 -1.98
N LEU A 13 -15.24 -45.77 -3.13
CA LEU A 13 -15.07 -46.45 -4.43
C LEU A 13 -13.81 -45.92 -5.11
N GLN A 14 -12.82 -46.77 -5.19
CA GLN A 14 -11.59 -46.60 -6.01
C GLN A 14 -11.90 -47.12 -7.42
N LEU A 15 -11.75 -46.28 -8.42
CA LEU A 15 -11.70 -46.70 -9.83
C LEU A 15 -10.30 -46.38 -10.38
N SER A 16 -9.54 -47.48 -10.51
CA SER A 16 -8.28 -47.53 -11.24
C SER A 16 -8.58 -47.84 -12.72
N CYS A 17 -8.05 -47.05 -13.65
CA CYS A 17 -7.90 -47.46 -15.03
C CYS A 17 -6.45 -47.22 -15.46
N LYS A 18 -5.74 -48.35 -15.63
CA LYS A 18 -4.51 -48.46 -16.45
C LYS A 18 -4.92 -48.54 -17.90
N ASN A 19 -4.19 -47.90 -18.79
CA ASN A 19 -3.94 -48.43 -20.14
C ASN A 19 -2.59 -47.94 -20.64
N ASP A 20 -1.67 -48.89 -20.74
CA ASP A 20 -0.44 -48.83 -21.48
C ASP A 20 -0.71 -48.87 -22.98
N THR A 21 -0.07 -48.05 -23.78
CA THR A 21 0.32 -48.43 -25.16
C THR A 21 1.54 -47.61 -25.57
N GLU A 22 2.69 -48.24 -25.52
CA GLU A 22 3.91 -47.81 -26.18
C GLU A 22 3.73 -47.80 -27.71
N LYS A 23 4.11 -46.69 -28.35
CA LYS A 23 4.53 -46.70 -29.74
C LYS A 23 5.80 -45.87 -29.88
N GLN A 24 6.90 -46.56 -30.05
CA GLN A 24 8.17 -46.03 -30.52
C GLN A 24 8.02 -45.46 -31.92
N ILE A 25 8.44 -44.24 -32.14
CA ILE A 25 8.79 -43.67 -33.46
C ILE A 25 10.14 -42.98 -33.36
N LYS A 26 11.08 -43.38 -34.24
CA LYS A 26 12.45 -42.91 -34.35
C LYS A 26 12.58 -41.43 -34.73
N PRO A 27 13.71 -40.78 -34.41
CA PRO A 27 13.89 -39.36 -34.60
C PRO A 27 14.24 -38.99 -36.05
N SER A 28 13.53 -38.03 -36.60
CA SER A 28 13.96 -37.31 -37.80
C SER A 28 14.43 -35.91 -37.42
N ASN A 29 15.69 -35.63 -37.75
CA ASN A 29 16.33 -34.32 -37.69
C ASN A 29 15.57 -33.28 -38.50
N ILE A 30 15.10 -32.21 -37.87
CA ILE A 30 14.80 -30.95 -38.57
C ILE A 30 15.18 -29.79 -37.62
N GLY A 31 16.11 -29.00 -38.11
CA GLY A 31 16.38 -27.59 -37.95
C GLY A 31 16.09 -26.91 -36.58
N ASN A 32 17.18 -26.46 -35.95
CA ASN A 32 17.19 -25.43 -34.95
C ASN A 32 16.47 -24.16 -35.45
N GLN A 33 15.20 -24.01 -35.13
CA GLN A 33 14.56 -22.69 -35.04
C GLN A 33 14.58 -22.25 -33.60
N LYS A 34 15.44 -21.29 -33.31
CA LYS A 34 15.53 -20.52 -32.08
C LYS A 34 14.22 -19.76 -31.95
N VAL A 35 13.26 -20.33 -31.22
CA VAL A 35 12.08 -19.58 -30.80
C VAL A 35 12.55 -18.58 -29.76
N GLU A 36 12.84 -17.37 -30.21
CA GLU A 36 12.92 -16.22 -29.32
C GLU A 36 11.54 -16.01 -28.69
N SER A 37 11.37 -16.52 -27.48
CA SER A 37 10.27 -16.10 -26.63
C SER A 37 10.46 -14.60 -26.36
N GLN A 38 9.79 -13.77 -27.13
CA GLN A 38 9.63 -12.36 -26.81
C GLN A 38 8.87 -12.30 -25.48
N LYS A 39 9.62 -12.28 -24.38
CA LYS A 39 9.15 -11.82 -23.09
C LYS A 39 8.69 -10.40 -23.30
N LYS A 40 7.37 -10.19 -23.48
CA LYS A 40 6.73 -8.89 -23.47
C LYS A 40 7.13 -8.26 -22.13
N LYS A 41 8.13 -7.39 -22.14
CA LYS A 41 8.47 -6.55 -20.99
C LYS A 41 7.21 -5.74 -20.71
N THR A 42 6.42 -6.16 -19.73
CA THR A 42 5.47 -5.28 -19.06
C THR A 42 6.31 -4.11 -18.57
N LYS A 43 6.09 -2.93 -19.14
CA LYS A 43 6.76 -1.71 -18.74
C LYS A 43 6.36 -1.49 -17.28
N GLY A 44 7.25 -1.79 -16.34
CA GLY A 44 6.99 -1.65 -14.91
C GLY A 44 6.62 -0.19 -14.61
N PHE A 45 5.83 0.03 -13.54
CA PHE A 45 5.51 1.37 -13.06
C PHE A 45 6.82 2.12 -12.74
N ASP A 46 6.95 3.34 -13.27
CA ASP A 46 8.15 4.17 -13.12
C ASP A 46 8.10 4.98 -11.82
N PHE A 47 8.59 4.43 -10.73
CA PHE A 47 8.63 5.10 -9.43
C PHE A 47 9.45 6.40 -9.44
N GLU A 48 10.45 6.54 -10.32
CA GLU A 48 11.26 7.78 -10.40
C GLU A 48 10.46 8.96 -10.95
N ALA A 49 9.44 8.70 -11.79
CA ALA A 49 8.52 9.72 -12.24
C ALA A 49 7.50 10.14 -11.17
N PHE A 50 7.36 9.35 -10.08
CA PHE A 50 6.38 9.57 -9.01
C PHE A 50 7.04 10.00 -7.69
N LYS A 51 7.97 10.95 -7.74
CA LYS A 51 8.57 11.53 -6.53
C LYS A 51 7.55 12.32 -5.72
N ILE A 52 7.66 12.19 -4.39
CA ILE A 52 6.84 12.93 -3.45
C ILE A 52 7.41 14.35 -3.31
N SER A 53 6.57 15.34 -3.51
CA SER A 53 6.85 16.75 -3.29
C SER A 53 5.66 17.46 -2.66
N LYS A 54 5.77 18.77 -2.39
CA LYS A 54 4.70 19.53 -1.75
C LYS A 54 3.42 19.47 -2.58
N GLY A 55 2.35 18.93 -1.96
CA GLY A 55 1.02 18.82 -2.58
C GLY A 55 0.91 17.87 -3.77
N GLN A 56 1.93 17.00 -4.03
CA GLN A 56 1.88 16.12 -5.21
C GLN A 56 2.76 14.88 -5.11
N ILE A 57 2.41 13.86 -5.92
CA ILE A 57 3.26 12.72 -6.28
C ILE A 57 3.40 12.70 -7.80
N GLY A 58 4.61 12.89 -8.31
CA GLY A 58 4.82 13.08 -9.75
C GLY A 58 3.94 14.21 -10.27
N ASP A 59 3.14 13.92 -11.30
CA ASP A 59 2.19 14.86 -11.89
C ASP A 59 0.78 14.84 -11.27
N ILE A 60 0.56 14.03 -10.24
CA ILE A 60 -0.73 13.97 -9.52
C ILE A 60 -0.69 14.97 -8.37
N LYS A 61 -1.65 15.89 -8.34
CA LYS A 61 -1.69 16.99 -7.38
C LYS A 61 -2.92 16.94 -6.51
N VAL A 62 -2.80 17.36 -5.27
CA VAL A 62 -3.93 17.72 -4.42
C VAL A 62 -4.76 18.80 -5.14
N GLY A 63 -6.07 18.70 -5.09
CA GLY A 63 -6.99 19.55 -5.84
C GLY A 63 -7.24 19.13 -7.31
N MET A 64 -6.47 18.15 -7.84
CA MET A 64 -6.73 17.62 -9.19
C MET A 64 -8.01 16.78 -9.20
N ASN A 65 -8.70 16.76 -10.36
CA ASN A 65 -9.81 15.84 -10.56
C ASN A 65 -9.29 14.39 -10.60
N ILE A 66 -9.98 13.49 -9.90
CA ILE A 66 -9.53 12.09 -9.72
C ILE A 66 -9.43 11.34 -11.06
N TYR A 67 -10.34 11.59 -12.01
CA TYR A 67 -10.28 10.94 -13.34
C TYR A 67 -9.05 11.35 -14.14
N ASP A 68 -8.56 12.60 -13.95
CA ASP A 68 -7.34 13.06 -14.62
C ASP A 68 -6.08 12.49 -13.95
N ALA A 69 -6.13 12.28 -12.63
CA ALA A 69 -5.07 11.57 -11.90
C ALA A 69 -4.99 10.10 -12.33
N GLU A 70 -6.13 9.43 -12.50
CA GLU A 70 -6.20 8.02 -12.92
C GLU A 70 -5.54 7.78 -14.29
N LYS A 71 -5.67 8.72 -15.22
CA LYS A 71 -4.99 8.64 -16.53
C LYS A 71 -3.47 8.56 -16.41
N LYS A 72 -2.89 9.03 -15.27
CA LYS A 72 -1.46 9.00 -14.99
C LYS A 72 -1.01 7.71 -14.30
N LEU A 73 -1.97 6.94 -13.75
CA LEU A 73 -1.75 5.68 -13.01
C LEU A 73 -1.93 4.44 -13.89
N ASN A 74 -1.69 4.58 -15.19
CA ASN A 74 -1.80 3.46 -16.13
C ASN A 74 -0.89 2.30 -15.72
N GLY A 75 -1.47 1.08 -15.73
CA GLY A 75 -0.76 -0.14 -15.34
C GLY A 75 -0.92 -0.52 -13.87
N LEU A 76 -1.55 0.31 -13.05
CA LEU A 76 -1.95 -0.03 -11.69
C LEU A 76 -3.40 -0.54 -11.65
N ALA A 77 -3.65 -1.54 -10.81
CA ALA A 77 -5.00 -1.96 -10.50
C ALA A 77 -5.62 -1.00 -9.47
N LYS A 78 -6.93 -0.76 -9.56
CA LYS A 78 -7.67 0.09 -8.61
C LYS A 78 -8.50 -0.77 -7.67
N LYS A 79 -8.49 -0.43 -6.38
CA LYS A 79 -9.36 -1.00 -5.34
C LYS A 79 -10.03 0.13 -4.56
N GLU A 80 -11.30 0.03 -4.30
CA GLU A 80 -12.01 0.93 -3.39
C GLU A 80 -11.70 0.57 -1.92
N ALA A 81 -11.64 1.60 -1.07
CA ALA A 81 -11.51 1.55 0.37
C ALA A 81 -12.32 2.70 0.97
N GLU A 82 -12.43 2.76 2.28
CA GLU A 82 -13.05 3.88 2.97
C GLU A 82 -12.00 4.98 3.26
N ALA A 83 -12.39 6.24 3.16
CA ALA A 83 -11.52 7.37 3.55
C ALA A 83 -11.09 7.27 5.02
N TYR A 84 -11.95 6.69 5.85
CA TYR A 84 -11.69 6.38 7.26
C TYR A 84 -10.45 5.50 7.47
N ASP A 85 -10.15 4.57 6.56
CA ASP A 85 -8.95 3.70 6.64
C ASP A 85 -7.64 4.50 6.63
N PHE A 86 -7.70 5.77 6.24
CA PHE A 86 -6.57 6.71 6.19
C PHE A 86 -6.72 7.89 7.16
N GLY A 87 -7.65 7.80 8.13
CA GLY A 87 -7.85 8.83 9.15
C GLY A 87 -8.76 9.99 8.73
N PHE A 88 -9.62 9.81 7.72
CA PHE A 88 -10.57 10.84 7.28
C PHE A 88 -12.00 10.45 7.66
N ASP A 89 -12.50 11.01 8.76
CA ASP A 89 -13.79 10.67 9.39
C ASP A 89 -15.02 11.24 8.68
N GLY A 90 -14.84 12.16 7.76
CA GLY A 90 -15.94 12.81 7.03
C GLY A 90 -16.79 11.85 6.18
N GLY A 91 -16.47 10.56 6.18
CA GLY A 91 -17.03 9.55 5.28
C GLY A 91 -16.54 9.76 3.84
N GLY A 92 -16.88 8.82 2.98
CA GLY A 92 -16.48 8.84 1.58
C GLY A 92 -15.50 7.74 1.23
N LYS A 93 -15.14 7.69 -0.05
CA LYS A 93 -14.29 6.64 -0.58
C LYS A 93 -12.84 7.08 -0.65
N ALA A 94 -11.95 6.11 -0.53
CA ALA A 94 -10.57 6.19 -0.97
C ALA A 94 -10.36 5.21 -2.12
N TYR A 95 -9.38 5.48 -2.98
CA TYR A 95 -9.02 4.60 -4.09
C TYR A 95 -7.56 4.23 -3.99
N ILE A 96 -7.30 2.95 -3.72
CA ILE A 96 -5.96 2.39 -3.61
C ILE A 96 -5.52 1.89 -4.99
N TYR A 97 -4.33 2.27 -5.42
CA TYR A 97 -3.71 1.84 -6.68
C TYR A 97 -2.59 0.86 -6.38
N LEU A 98 -2.65 -0.32 -7.03
CA LEU A 98 -1.79 -1.46 -6.74
C LEU A 98 -0.95 -1.84 -7.95
N LEU A 99 0.31 -2.19 -7.71
CA LEU A 99 1.19 -2.86 -8.67
C LEU A 99 1.38 -4.31 -8.22
N GLU A 100 0.98 -5.28 -9.04
CA GLU A 100 1.11 -6.70 -8.71
C GLU A 100 0.54 -7.08 -7.33
N ASN A 101 -0.62 -6.49 -6.97
CA ASN A 101 -1.32 -6.59 -5.68
C ASN A 101 -0.66 -5.84 -4.50
N GLU A 102 0.49 -5.19 -4.69
CA GLU A 102 1.12 -4.36 -3.66
C GLU A 102 0.62 -2.91 -3.75
N PRO A 103 0.16 -2.29 -2.63
CA PRO A 103 -0.28 -0.91 -2.62
C PRO A 103 0.85 0.06 -2.98
N VAL A 104 0.59 0.94 -3.94
CA VAL A 104 1.53 1.99 -4.35
C VAL A 104 1.16 3.32 -3.71
N LEU A 105 -0.05 3.78 -3.97
CA LEU A 105 -0.59 5.01 -3.39
C LEU A 105 -2.12 4.91 -3.26
N ALA A 106 -2.72 5.81 -2.48
CA ALA A 106 -4.16 6.00 -2.50
C ALA A 106 -4.50 7.47 -2.75
N LEU A 107 -5.65 7.70 -3.38
CA LEU A 107 -6.26 9.00 -3.57
C LEU A 107 -7.54 9.07 -2.73
N VAL A 108 -7.64 10.11 -1.91
CA VAL A 108 -8.83 10.39 -1.11
C VAL A 108 -9.46 11.65 -1.67
N PRO A 109 -10.61 11.58 -2.34
CA PRO A 109 -11.32 12.76 -2.81
C PRO A 109 -11.97 13.53 -1.65
N LYS A 110 -12.28 14.79 -1.86
CA LYS A 110 -13.19 15.54 -1.00
C LYS A 110 -14.57 14.86 -1.01
N ARG A 111 -15.23 14.89 0.13
CA ARG A 111 -16.59 14.35 0.23
C ARG A 111 -17.51 14.98 -0.83
N ASP A 112 -18.30 14.13 -1.46
CA ASP A 112 -19.26 14.52 -2.52
C ASP A 112 -18.61 15.29 -3.69
N SER A 113 -17.32 15.02 -3.98
CA SER A 113 -16.54 15.69 -5.01
C SER A 113 -15.58 14.70 -5.69
N GLU A 114 -15.18 15.05 -6.91
CA GLU A 114 -14.13 14.35 -7.66
C GLU A 114 -12.74 14.99 -7.48
N GLU A 115 -12.64 16.01 -6.62
CA GLU A 115 -11.39 16.71 -6.35
C GLU A 115 -10.60 15.97 -5.27
N ILE A 116 -9.34 15.69 -5.53
CA ILE A 116 -8.43 15.02 -4.57
C ILE A 116 -8.21 15.93 -3.36
N LEU A 117 -8.60 15.46 -2.18
CA LEU A 117 -8.35 16.10 -0.90
C LEU A 117 -6.90 15.86 -0.46
N VAL A 118 -6.46 14.62 -0.51
CA VAL A 118 -5.10 14.20 -0.12
C VAL A 118 -4.63 13.03 -0.97
N ILE A 119 -3.30 12.87 -1.01
CA ILE A 119 -2.65 11.73 -1.63
C ILE A 119 -1.90 10.96 -0.53
N ILE A 120 -2.08 9.64 -0.49
CA ILE A 120 -1.43 8.75 0.48
C ILE A 120 -0.34 7.95 -0.24
N ALA A 121 0.93 8.18 0.09
CA ALA A 121 2.01 7.36 -0.42
C ALA A 121 2.15 6.10 0.44
N LEU A 122 2.05 4.90 -0.16
CA LEU A 122 2.04 3.61 0.54
C LEU A 122 3.29 2.78 0.26
N SER A 123 3.83 2.86 -0.96
CA SER A 123 4.99 2.06 -1.36
C SER A 123 6.30 2.67 -0.86
N LYS A 124 7.18 1.83 -0.33
CA LYS A 124 8.58 2.20 0.01
C LYS A 124 9.39 2.68 -1.19
N ASN A 125 8.93 2.43 -2.40
CA ASN A 125 9.60 2.87 -3.63
C ASN A 125 9.26 4.33 -3.99
N LEU A 126 8.20 4.91 -3.42
CA LEU A 126 7.88 6.33 -3.52
C LEU A 126 8.78 7.11 -2.55
N LYS A 127 9.52 8.08 -3.05
CA LYS A 127 10.49 8.83 -2.25
C LYS A 127 10.25 10.32 -2.32
N THR A 128 10.44 10.97 -1.19
CA THR A 128 10.58 12.43 -1.11
C THR A 128 11.90 12.89 -1.73
N ASN A 129 12.04 14.17 -2.00
CA ASN A 129 13.28 14.75 -2.54
C ASN A 129 14.50 14.55 -1.62
N ASN A 130 14.28 14.42 -0.29
CA ASN A 130 15.34 14.16 0.68
C ASN A 130 15.49 12.68 1.03
N GLY A 131 14.82 11.77 0.28
CA GLY A 131 14.99 10.31 0.34
C GLY A 131 14.09 9.57 1.33
N LEU A 132 13.24 10.26 2.11
CA LEU A 132 12.26 9.60 2.97
C LEU A 132 11.21 8.86 2.13
N ASN A 133 10.70 7.76 2.66
CA ASN A 133 9.71 6.91 1.99
C ASN A 133 8.81 6.22 3.02
N PRO A 134 7.63 5.73 2.64
CA PRO A 134 6.85 4.82 3.48
C PRO A 134 7.69 3.62 3.88
N LYS A 135 7.98 3.47 5.15
CA LYS A 135 8.88 2.56 5.88
C LYS A 135 10.19 3.18 6.35
N SER A 136 10.45 4.47 6.11
CA SER A 136 11.53 5.19 6.80
C SER A 136 11.30 5.17 8.31
N LYS A 137 12.41 5.06 9.05
CA LYS A 137 12.40 5.06 10.52
C LYS A 137 12.25 6.47 11.08
N VAL A 138 11.80 6.57 12.31
CA VAL A 138 11.77 7.83 13.07
C VAL A 138 13.15 8.50 13.08
N THR A 139 14.25 7.73 13.27
CA THR A 139 15.64 8.26 13.18
C THR A 139 15.92 8.93 11.85
N GLU A 140 15.52 8.32 10.73
CA GLU A 140 15.74 8.89 9.40
C GLU A 140 14.92 10.18 9.18
N ILE A 141 13.70 10.24 9.76
CA ILE A 141 12.88 11.45 9.73
C ILE A 141 13.54 12.56 10.54
N GLN A 142 14.02 12.27 11.76
CA GLN A 142 14.70 13.23 12.64
C GLN A 142 16.01 13.74 12.05
N GLU A 143 16.76 12.91 11.31
CA GLU A 143 17.96 13.36 10.58
C GLU A 143 17.65 14.45 9.53
N LYS A 144 16.47 14.38 8.89
CA LYS A 144 16.02 15.35 7.89
C LYS A 144 15.27 16.53 8.51
N HIS A 145 14.62 16.30 9.65
CA HIS A 145 13.76 17.24 10.37
C HIS A 145 14.07 17.18 11.88
N PRO A 146 15.21 17.76 12.36
CA PRO A 146 15.72 17.54 13.73
C PRO A 146 14.78 17.95 14.86
N ASN A 147 13.87 18.89 14.62
CA ASN A 147 12.95 19.41 15.63
C ASN A 147 11.52 18.85 15.46
N ILE A 148 11.34 17.83 14.62
CA ILE A 148 10.02 17.27 14.40
C ILE A 148 9.52 16.57 15.66
N GLU A 149 8.29 16.85 16.03
CA GLU A 149 7.60 16.25 17.16
C GLU A 149 6.56 15.25 16.66
N ILE A 150 6.15 14.35 17.55
CA ILE A 150 5.10 13.39 17.28
C ILE A 150 3.82 13.79 17.99
N ASN A 151 2.70 13.65 17.26
CA ASN A 151 1.36 14.00 17.69
C ASN A 151 0.52 12.74 17.82
N GLN A 152 -0.56 12.81 18.59
CA GLN A 152 -1.60 11.78 18.66
C GLN A 152 -2.74 12.13 17.71
N ASP A 153 -3.21 11.15 16.96
CA ASP A 153 -4.54 11.16 16.38
C ASP A 153 -5.48 10.47 17.38
N LEU A 154 -6.27 11.25 18.09
CA LEU A 154 -7.15 10.74 19.16
C LEU A 154 -8.30 9.90 18.62
N MET A 155 -8.71 10.11 17.39
CA MET A 155 -9.79 9.38 16.76
C MET A 155 -9.36 7.99 16.31
N MET A 156 -8.19 7.92 15.66
CA MET A 156 -7.65 6.67 15.13
C MET A 156 -6.76 5.94 16.13
N SER A 157 -6.41 6.58 17.25
CA SER A 157 -5.37 6.12 18.19
C SER A 157 -3.99 5.94 17.56
N TRP A 158 -3.73 6.58 16.42
CA TRP A 158 -2.46 6.57 15.73
C TRP A 158 -1.55 7.70 16.18
N GLU A 159 -0.37 7.75 15.59
CA GLU A 159 0.57 8.85 15.79
C GLU A 159 1.07 9.36 14.46
N PHE A 160 1.41 10.65 14.41
CA PHE A 160 1.93 11.25 13.19
C PHE A 160 2.94 12.37 13.50
N MET A 161 3.84 12.61 12.56
CA MET A 161 4.77 13.74 12.59
C MET A 161 4.44 14.66 11.41
N SER A 162 4.11 15.92 11.69
CA SER A 162 3.80 16.90 10.64
C SER A 162 5.04 17.65 10.19
N GLU A 163 5.27 17.69 8.90
CA GLU A 163 6.27 18.51 8.23
C GLU A 163 5.56 19.66 7.48
N GLU A 164 5.47 20.81 8.12
CA GLU A 164 4.63 21.94 7.68
C GLU A 164 5.10 22.58 6.37
N LYS A 165 6.41 22.61 6.09
CA LYS A 165 6.96 23.26 4.90
C LYS A 165 6.45 22.60 3.60
N ASN A 166 6.35 21.27 3.60
CA ASN A 166 5.87 20.50 2.46
C ASN A 166 4.42 20.04 2.63
N ASN A 167 3.82 20.27 3.79
CA ASN A 167 2.47 19.86 4.12
C ASN A 167 2.30 18.32 4.08
N TRP A 168 3.22 17.63 4.77
CA TRP A 168 3.23 16.17 4.89
C TRP A 168 2.97 15.73 6.31
N ASP A 169 2.24 14.62 6.47
CA ASP A 169 2.24 13.87 7.72
C ASP A 169 2.88 12.50 7.49
N PHE A 170 3.85 12.18 8.31
CA PHE A 170 4.43 10.85 8.44
C PHE A 170 3.61 10.08 9.46
N VAL A 171 2.80 9.11 9.00
CA VAL A 171 1.80 8.43 9.83
C VAL A 171 2.31 7.07 10.29
N PHE A 172 2.03 6.75 11.55
CA PHE A 172 2.37 5.51 12.22
C PHE A 172 1.11 4.89 12.82
N MET A 173 0.70 3.72 12.33
CA MET A 173 -0.41 2.96 12.88
C MET A 173 0.01 2.33 14.21
N THR A 174 -0.12 3.09 15.27
CA THR A 174 0.22 2.66 16.63
C THR A 174 -1.03 2.31 17.43
N ASP A 175 -0.82 1.70 18.59
CA ASP A 175 -1.80 1.45 19.63
C ASP A 175 -1.16 1.72 21.01
N ASP A 176 -1.88 1.49 22.07
CA ASP A 176 -1.40 1.76 23.44
C ASP A 176 -0.14 0.97 23.83
N ASN A 177 0.13 -0.16 23.17
CA ASN A 177 1.28 -1.02 23.48
C ASN A 177 2.54 -0.65 22.69
N ASN A 178 2.37 0.07 21.58
CA ASN A 178 3.46 0.35 20.65
C ASN A 178 3.65 1.83 20.31
N ARG A 179 3.15 2.75 21.16
CA ARG A 179 3.31 4.20 21.00
C ARG A 179 4.76 4.61 20.82
N ILE A 180 4.96 5.62 20.00
CA ILE A 180 6.27 6.19 19.70
C ILE A 180 6.58 7.34 20.66
N GLY A 181 5.58 8.16 20.98
CA GLY A 181 5.70 9.26 21.93
C GLY A 181 5.35 8.87 23.38
N GLU A 182 5.81 9.66 24.34
CA GLU A 182 5.33 9.65 25.72
C GLU A 182 4.64 10.97 25.99
N TYR A 183 3.30 10.94 26.08
CA TYR A 183 2.48 12.12 26.21
C TYR A 183 2.16 12.39 27.68
N LYS A 184 2.43 13.62 28.13
CA LYS A 184 2.06 14.08 29.49
C LYS A 184 0.63 14.58 29.54
N GLU A 185 0.17 15.14 28.45
CA GLU A 185 -1.15 15.73 28.26
C GLU A 185 -1.69 15.33 26.88
N ILE A 186 -2.99 15.26 26.76
CA ILE A 186 -3.69 14.99 25.51
C ILE A 186 -3.47 16.15 24.54
N GLU A 187 -3.27 15.85 23.26
CA GLU A 187 -3.07 16.83 22.16
C GLU A 187 -1.80 17.69 22.28
N VAL A 188 -0.92 17.41 23.24
CA VAL A 188 0.38 18.08 23.33
C VAL A 188 1.44 17.24 22.64
N PRO A 189 2.06 17.74 21.55
CA PRO A 189 3.14 17.04 20.88
C PRO A 189 4.31 16.73 21.80
N THR A 190 5.03 15.66 21.50
CA THR A 190 6.20 15.25 22.28
C THR A 190 7.35 14.79 21.38
N LYS A 191 8.51 14.63 21.97
CA LYS A 191 9.64 14.01 21.26
C LYS A 191 9.44 12.51 21.15
N PRO A 192 9.69 11.91 19.97
CA PRO A 192 9.58 10.47 19.82
C PRO A 192 10.61 9.72 20.67
N LYS A 193 10.21 8.62 21.29
CA LYS A 193 11.03 7.71 22.10
C LYS A 193 11.42 6.44 21.35
N ARG A 194 10.50 5.87 20.57
CA ARG A 194 10.76 4.66 19.78
C ARG A 194 11.32 5.02 18.41
N THR A 195 12.61 5.33 18.37
CA THR A 195 13.25 5.88 17.16
C THR A 195 13.43 4.87 16.03
N GLU A 196 13.34 3.57 16.30
CA GLU A 196 13.39 2.50 15.31
C GLU A 196 12.04 2.17 14.65
N ALA A 197 10.94 2.78 15.14
CA ALA A 197 9.63 2.60 14.54
C ALA A 197 9.64 3.13 13.10
N LYS A 198 8.90 2.44 12.23
CA LYS A 198 8.80 2.79 10.81
C LYS A 198 7.44 3.39 10.52
N MET A 199 7.40 4.45 9.73
CA MET A 199 6.13 4.99 9.27
C MET A 199 5.41 3.99 8.37
N ASP A 200 4.08 4.04 8.38
CA ASP A 200 3.23 3.22 7.54
C ASP A 200 2.97 3.89 6.19
N TRP A 201 2.74 5.21 6.17
CA TRP A 201 2.58 5.98 4.95
C TRP A 201 2.94 7.46 5.14
N ILE A 202 2.95 8.18 4.02
CA ILE A 202 3.05 9.65 4.00
C ILE A 202 1.74 10.20 3.45
N THR A 203 1.05 11.03 4.22
CA THR A 203 -0.08 11.85 3.76
C THR A 203 0.44 13.14 3.15
N ILE A 204 0.01 13.47 1.94
CA ILE A 204 0.37 14.68 1.20
C ILE A 204 -0.91 15.52 1.05
N LYS A 205 -0.85 16.75 1.60
CA LYS A 205 -1.98 17.70 1.67
C LYS A 205 -1.78 18.88 0.73
#